data_834b7eb849ea1bfde03dddc4316b15b4
#
_entry.id   834b7eb849ea1bfde03dddc4316b15b4
#
_cell.length_a   1.000
_cell.length_b   1.000
_cell.length_c   1.000
_cell.angle_alpha   90.00
_cell.angle_beta   90.00
_cell.angle_gamma   90.00
#
_symmetry.space_group_name_H-M   'P 1'
#
loop_
_entity.id
_entity.type
_entity.pdbx_description
1 polymer ?
#
loop_
_entity_poly.entity_id
_entity_poly.type
_entity_poly.pdbx_seq_one_letter_code
_entity_poly.pdbx_strand_id
1 'polypeptide(L)'
;GAWVRGTLNGHRFEALVFPEHAECPDYEIGDSKISKLWLQRISDKTQVYNWDRGLDVPAQTPDAQKIVDFLCAGLAEHTYAE
;
A
#
# COMPACT_ATOMS: atom_id res chain seq x y z
N GLY A 1 -8.89 4.16 -10.86
CA GLY A 1 -7.86 4.43 -9.88
C GLY A 1 -6.53 4.83 -10.50
N ALA A 2 -5.61 5.24 -9.68
CA ALA A 2 -4.28 5.64 -10.09
C ALA A 2 -3.23 4.69 -9.51
N TRP A 3 -2.25 4.34 -10.33
CA TRP A 3 -1.06 3.62 -9.87
C TRP A 3 -0.06 4.64 -9.33
N VAL A 4 0.40 4.41 -8.12
CA VAL A 4 1.38 5.25 -7.44
C VAL A 4 2.61 4.41 -7.13
N ARG A 5 3.78 4.92 -7.48
CA ARG A 5 5.06 4.24 -7.21
C ARG A 5 5.97 5.17 -6.46
N GLY A 6 6.80 4.60 -5.60
CA GLY A 6 7.77 5.39 -4.87
C GLY A 6 8.70 4.54 -4.04
N THR A 7 9.55 5.23 -3.31
CA THR A 7 10.45 4.62 -2.34
C THR A 7 10.26 5.28 -0.99
N LEU A 8 10.39 4.50 0.06
CA LEU A 8 10.22 4.98 1.42
C LEU A 8 11.03 4.09 2.36
N ASN A 9 11.95 4.71 3.09
CA ASN A 9 12.74 4.02 4.12
C ASN A 9 13.36 2.69 3.62
N GLY A 10 14.08 2.76 2.48
CA GLY A 10 14.77 1.59 1.92
C GLY A 10 13.87 0.56 1.26
N HIS A 11 12.62 0.93 1.01
CA HIS A 11 11.65 0.05 0.37
C HIS A 11 11.08 0.72 -0.88
N ARG A 12 10.73 -0.11 -1.87
CA ARG A 12 10.01 0.31 -3.07
C ARG A 12 8.57 -0.13 -2.93
N PHE A 13 7.62 0.73 -3.33
CA PHE A 13 6.22 0.34 -3.34
C PHE A 13 5.53 0.66 -4.66
N GLU A 14 4.48 -0.10 -4.95
CA GLU A 14 3.52 0.16 -5.99
C GLU A 14 2.12 -0.02 -5.39
N ALA A 15 1.25 0.95 -5.63
CA ALA A 15 -0.10 0.94 -5.06
C ALA A 15 -1.14 1.34 -6.11
N LEU A 16 -2.29 0.69 -6.06
CA LEU A 16 -3.47 1.11 -6.81
C LEU A 16 -4.42 1.82 -5.84
N VAL A 17 -4.64 3.11 -6.07
CA VAL A 17 -5.33 4.01 -5.15
C VAL A 17 -6.56 4.59 -5.84
N PHE A 18 -7.67 4.65 -5.11
CA PHE A 18 -8.94 5.16 -5.62
C PHE A 18 -9.37 6.43 -4.88
N PRO A 19 -10.15 7.32 -5.54
CA PRO A 19 -10.68 8.51 -4.86
C PRO A 19 -11.84 8.16 -3.91
N GLU A 20 -12.50 7.01 -4.12
CA GLU A 20 -13.64 6.56 -3.36
C GLU A 20 -13.32 5.24 -2.65
N HIS A 21 -14.04 4.95 -1.57
CA HIS A 21 -13.95 3.64 -0.93
C HIS A 21 -14.45 2.53 -1.86
N ALA A 22 -13.89 1.33 -1.71
CA ALA A 22 -14.32 0.16 -2.48
C ALA A 22 -15.78 -0.19 -2.14
N GLU A 23 -16.54 -0.65 -3.15
CA GLU A 23 -17.90 -1.13 -2.92
C GLU A 23 -17.91 -2.33 -1.97
N CYS A 24 -16.92 -3.22 -2.11
CA CYS A 24 -16.67 -4.28 -1.15
C CYS A 24 -15.59 -3.79 -0.18
N PRO A 25 -15.93 -3.54 1.11
CA PRO A 25 -14.95 -2.99 2.05
C PRO A 25 -13.69 -3.83 2.22
N ASP A 26 -13.78 -5.14 2.00
CA ASP A 26 -12.65 -6.05 2.17
C ASP A 26 -11.63 -5.94 1.03
N TYR A 27 -11.94 -5.23 -0.07
CA TYR A 27 -11.02 -5.07 -1.19
C TYR A 27 -9.96 -4.00 -0.94
N GLU A 28 -10.20 -3.08 0.00
CA GLU A 28 -9.21 -2.08 0.37
C GLU A 28 -8.59 -2.39 1.73
N ILE A 29 -7.37 -1.93 1.97
CA ILE A 29 -6.69 -2.11 3.26
C ILE A 29 -7.36 -1.20 4.28
N GLY A 30 -8.16 -1.78 5.19
CA GLY A 30 -8.93 -0.99 6.13
C GLY A 30 -9.85 -0.01 5.40
N ASP A 31 -9.71 1.28 5.67
CA ASP A 31 -10.46 2.36 5.00
C ASP A 31 -9.53 3.26 4.16
N SER A 32 -8.44 2.71 3.67
CA SER A 32 -7.36 3.45 3.03
C SER A 32 -7.62 3.89 1.59
N LYS A 33 -8.61 3.30 0.91
CA LYS A 33 -8.84 3.44 -0.54
C LYS A 33 -7.71 2.84 -1.39
N ILE A 34 -6.86 2.00 -0.80
CA ILE A 34 -5.80 1.27 -1.49
C ILE A 34 -6.28 -0.16 -1.70
N SER A 35 -6.46 -0.56 -2.96
CA SER A 35 -6.93 -1.90 -3.31
C SER A 35 -5.78 -2.85 -3.66
N LYS A 36 -4.62 -2.32 -4.00
CA LYS A 36 -3.40 -3.10 -4.24
C LYS A 36 -2.21 -2.36 -3.64
N LEU A 37 -1.36 -3.08 -2.94
CA LEU A 37 -0.10 -2.55 -2.39
C LEU A 37 0.95 -3.64 -2.35
N TRP A 38 2.00 -3.42 -3.11
CA TRP A 38 3.18 -4.27 -3.15
C TRP A 38 4.35 -3.51 -2.54
N LEU A 39 5.10 -4.16 -1.67
CA LEU A 39 6.23 -3.55 -0.97
C LEU A 39 7.44 -4.48 -1.04
N GLN A 40 8.57 -3.94 -1.51
CA GLN A 40 9.81 -4.69 -1.65
C GLN A 40 10.94 -3.98 -0.90
N ARG A 41 11.69 -4.72 -0.10
CA ARG A 41 12.92 -4.21 0.49
C ARG A 41 13.99 -4.12 -0.59
N ILE A 42 14.60 -2.93 -0.75
CA ILE A 42 15.54 -2.68 -1.85
C ILE A 42 16.84 -3.45 -1.68
N SER A 43 17.34 -3.57 -0.45
CA SER A 43 18.67 -4.15 -0.18
C SER A 43 18.82 -5.59 -0.67
N ASP A 44 17.76 -6.40 -0.60
CA ASP A 44 17.79 -7.81 -1.00
C ASP A 44 16.66 -8.20 -1.95
N LYS A 45 15.85 -7.22 -2.38
CA LYS A 45 14.71 -7.39 -3.27
C LYS A 45 13.66 -8.37 -2.75
N THR A 46 13.58 -8.53 -1.43
CA THR A 46 12.56 -9.37 -0.80
C THR A 46 11.21 -8.66 -0.82
N GLN A 47 10.16 -9.36 -1.28
CA GLN A 47 8.80 -8.89 -1.11
C GLN A 47 8.43 -9.02 0.37
N VAL A 48 8.11 -7.89 1.01
CA VAL A 48 7.85 -7.85 2.45
C VAL A 48 6.39 -7.57 2.79
N TYR A 49 5.56 -7.31 1.78
CA TYR A 49 4.12 -7.14 1.92
C TYR A 49 3.46 -7.22 0.55
N ASN A 50 2.30 -7.83 0.48
CA ASN A 50 1.47 -7.75 -0.72
C ASN A 50 -0.01 -7.83 -0.37
N TRP A 51 -0.76 -6.86 -0.85
CA TRP A 51 -2.21 -6.81 -0.77
C TRP A 51 -2.75 -6.69 -2.20
N ASP A 52 -3.62 -7.61 -2.61
CA ASP A 52 -4.27 -7.59 -3.92
C ASP A 52 -5.75 -7.88 -3.72
N ARG A 53 -6.51 -6.84 -3.34
CA ARG A 53 -7.93 -6.92 -2.97
C ARG A 53 -8.16 -7.96 -1.86
N GLY A 54 -7.21 -8.04 -0.95
CA GLY A 54 -7.13 -8.98 0.14
C GLY A 54 -5.66 -9.23 0.49
N LEU A 55 -5.40 -9.68 1.71
CA LEU A 55 -4.03 -9.92 2.16
C LEU A 55 -3.46 -11.17 1.49
N ASP A 56 -2.35 -10.98 0.76
CA ASP A 56 -1.62 -12.06 0.08
C ASP A 56 -0.33 -12.39 0.85
N VAL A 57 0.51 -11.40 1.11
CA VAL A 57 1.73 -11.56 1.90
C VAL A 57 1.68 -10.58 3.06
N PRO A 58 1.53 -11.03 4.31
CA PRO A 58 1.51 -10.13 5.46
C PRO A 58 2.87 -9.47 5.67
N ALA A 59 2.90 -8.35 6.39
CA ALA A 59 4.13 -7.63 6.66
C ALA A 59 5.16 -8.56 7.32
N GLN A 60 6.33 -8.67 6.70
CA GLN A 60 7.39 -9.60 7.11
C GLN A 60 8.31 -8.99 8.16
N THR A 61 8.27 -7.67 8.32
CA THR A 61 9.12 -6.94 9.27
C THR A 61 8.33 -5.83 9.94
N PRO A 62 8.76 -5.36 11.12
CA PRO A 62 8.14 -4.18 11.75
C PRO A 62 8.20 -2.93 10.86
N ASP A 63 9.31 -2.75 10.12
CA ASP A 63 9.44 -1.62 9.20
C ASP A 63 8.43 -1.68 8.07
N ALA A 64 8.20 -2.88 7.50
CA ALA A 64 7.18 -3.06 6.47
C ALA A 64 5.79 -2.68 6.99
N GLN A 65 5.44 -3.09 8.21
CA GLN A 65 4.15 -2.73 8.80
C GLN A 65 4.01 -1.23 9.00
N LYS A 66 5.07 -0.55 9.45
CA LYS A 66 5.05 0.90 9.62
C LYS A 66 4.84 1.62 8.29
N ILE A 67 5.46 1.14 7.22
CA ILE A 67 5.29 1.72 5.89
C ILE A 67 3.85 1.53 5.41
N VAL A 68 3.29 0.33 5.56
CA VAL A 68 1.89 0.05 5.21
C VAL A 68 0.97 1.01 5.97
N ASP A 69 1.15 1.15 7.27
CA ASP A 69 0.33 2.03 8.10
C ASP A 69 0.45 3.49 7.64
N PHE A 70 1.66 3.93 7.34
CA PHE A 70 1.90 5.29 6.85
C PHE A 70 1.18 5.56 5.52
N LEU A 71 1.30 4.64 4.56
CA LEU A 71 0.65 4.78 3.27
C LEU A 71 -0.88 4.73 3.40
N CYS A 72 -1.39 3.84 4.23
CA CYS A 72 -2.84 3.75 4.47
C CYS A 72 -3.39 5.00 5.13
N ALA A 73 -2.59 5.70 5.93
CA ALA A 73 -3.03 6.91 6.61
C ALA A 73 -3.13 8.13 5.69
N GLY A 74 -2.38 8.18 4.57
CA GLY A 74 -2.32 9.41 3.80
C GLY A 74 -2.17 9.32 2.29
N LEU A 75 -1.91 8.15 1.71
CA LEU A 75 -1.60 8.08 0.28
C LEU A 75 -2.77 8.52 -0.60
N ALA A 76 -3.99 8.10 -0.29
CA ALA A 76 -5.16 8.47 -1.08
C ALA A 76 -5.41 9.98 -1.04
N GLU A 77 -5.32 10.59 0.12
CA GLU A 77 -5.50 12.03 0.30
C GLU A 77 -4.43 12.80 -0.47
N HIS A 78 -3.19 12.34 -0.42
CA HIS A 78 -2.09 12.95 -1.16
C HIS A 78 -2.27 12.81 -2.68
N THR A 79 -2.67 11.62 -3.13
CA THR A 79 -2.82 11.30 -4.56
C THR A 79 -3.93 12.15 -5.19
N TYR A 80 -5.04 12.32 -4.50
CA TYR A 80 -6.23 13.02 -4.99
C TYR A 80 -6.42 14.41 -4.36
N ALA A 81 -5.38 14.97 -3.75
CA ALA A 81 -5.41 16.34 -3.22
C ALA A 81 -5.57 17.34 -4.38
N GLU A 82 -6.40 18.34 -4.14
CA GLU A 82 -6.62 19.43 -5.10
C GLU A 82 -5.72 20.64 -4.83
#